data_131a5788f6de061bb6a0533df257fcaf
#
_entry.id   131a5788f6de061bb6a0533df257fcaf
#
_cell.length_a   1.000
_cell.length_b   1.000
_cell.length_c   1.000
_cell.angle_alpha   90.00
_cell.angle_beta   90.00
_cell.angle_gamma   90.00
#
_symmetry.space_group_name_H-M   'P 1'
#
loop_
_entity.id
_entity.type
_entity.pdbx_description
1 polymer ?
#
loop_
_entity_poly.entity_id
_entity_poly.type
_entity_poly.pdbx_seq_one_letter_code
_entity_poly.pdbx_strand_id
1 'polypeptide(L)'
;MAIKKYKPTSAGRRNMTSSDFAEITTNKPEKSLLESTKRKAGRNNQGKITVRHHGGGHKKQYRVIDFKRLKDGIPGRVATIEYDPNRSANIALINYADGEKRYILAPKGLEVGQVIVSGSDADIKVGNALPLANIPMGTTIHNIEMKPGKGGQLVRSAGTSAQVLGREGKYVIVRLQSGEVRLILATCRATIGQVGNEQHELINIGKAGRSRWLGKRPTVRGSVMNPNDHPHGGGEGRSPIGRKSPMTPWGKPALGYKTRKKKNKSSKFIIRGRKK
;
A
#
# COMPACT_ATOMS: atom_id res chain seq x y z
N MET A 1 4.64 14.11 -11.58
CA MET A 1 5.37 14.31 -10.29
C MET A 1 6.85 14.24 -10.56
N ALA A 2 7.63 15.19 -10.08
CA ALA A 2 9.08 15.19 -10.24
C ALA A 2 9.77 14.73 -8.96
N ILE A 3 10.90 14.05 -9.08
CA ILE A 3 11.76 13.66 -7.96
C ILE A 3 12.78 14.76 -7.73
N LYS A 4 12.75 15.37 -6.55
CA LYS A 4 13.73 16.37 -6.12
C LYS A 4 15.03 15.67 -5.71
N LYS A 5 16.13 15.97 -6.40
CA LYS A 5 17.48 15.58 -6.02
C LYS A 5 18.11 16.63 -5.11
N TYR A 6 18.98 16.22 -4.20
CA TYR A 6 19.70 17.11 -3.30
C TYR A 6 21.16 17.26 -3.73
N LYS A 7 21.76 18.44 -3.47
CA LYS A 7 23.20 18.67 -3.67
C LYS A 7 24.01 17.73 -2.75
N PRO A 8 25.13 17.16 -3.21
CA PRO A 8 25.94 16.20 -2.47
C PRO A 8 26.83 16.87 -1.39
N THR A 9 26.22 17.65 -0.51
CA THR A 9 26.93 18.42 0.54
C THR A 9 27.39 17.56 1.72
N SER A 10 26.85 16.34 1.86
CA SER A 10 27.25 15.39 2.90
C SER A 10 27.00 13.96 2.41
N ALA A 11 27.62 12.96 3.07
CA ALA A 11 27.43 11.55 2.74
C ALA A 11 25.95 11.14 2.72
N GLY A 12 25.15 11.62 3.67
CA GLY A 12 23.72 11.32 3.74
C GLY A 12 22.87 12.02 2.65
N ARG A 13 23.33 13.15 2.11
CA ARG A 13 22.62 13.90 1.05
C ARG A 13 23.02 13.48 -0.36
N ARG A 14 24.18 12.88 -0.54
CA ARG A 14 24.73 12.52 -1.86
C ARG A 14 23.72 11.78 -2.76
N ASN A 15 23.07 10.76 -2.23
CA ASN A 15 22.11 9.93 -2.97
C ASN A 15 20.66 10.15 -2.53
N MET A 16 20.39 11.17 -1.70
CA MET A 16 19.07 11.41 -1.17
C MET A 16 18.15 12.04 -2.24
N THR A 17 16.93 11.53 -2.31
CA THR A 17 15.86 12.12 -3.13
C THR A 17 14.57 12.24 -2.30
N SER A 18 13.65 13.06 -2.77
CA SER A 18 12.31 13.19 -2.20
C SER A 18 11.29 13.49 -3.29
N SER A 19 10.01 13.31 -2.99
CA SER A 19 8.94 13.88 -3.81
C SER A 19 9.04 15.42 -3.81
N ASP A 20 8.66 16.05 -4.90
CA ASP A 20 8.49 17.51 -5.02
C ASP A 20 7.14 17.98 -4.44
N PHE A 21 6.21 17.04 -4.19
CA PHE A 21 4.85 17.30 -3.70
C PHE A 21 4.00 18.20 -4.61
N ALA A 22 4.33 18.30 -5.90
CA ALA A 22 3.63 19.19 -6.85
C ALA A 22 2.12 18.90 -6.99
N GLU A 23 1.69 17.63 -6.78
CA GLU A 23 0.27 17.26 -6.83
C GLU A 23 -0.52 17.66 -5.58
N ILE A 24 0.16 18.03 -4.50
CA ILE A 24 -0.48 18.32 -3.21
C ILE A 24 -0.95 19.76 -3.18
N THR A 25 -2.24 19.95 -2.95
CA THR A 25 -2.89 21.27 -2.96
C THR A 25 -2.94 21.90 -1.57
N THR A 26 -2.93 21.11 -0.50
CA THR A 26 -2.91 21.61 0.87
C THR A 26 -2.13 20.71 1.83
N ASN A 27 -1.53 21.34 2.85
CA ASN A 27 -0.84 20.63 3.94
C ASN A 27 -1.71 20.48 5.21
N LYS A 28 -2.92 21.06 5.21
CA LYS A 28 -3.81 21.04 6.37
C LYS A 28 -4.87 19.96 6.18
N PRO A 29 -4.84 18.85 6.95
CA PRO A 29 -5.85 17.81 6.84
C PRO A 29 -7.18 18.24 7.51
N GLU A 30 -8.28 17.66 7.03
CA GLU A 30 -9.61 17.82 7.64
C GLU A 30 -9.63 17.21 9.05
N LYS A 31 -9.88 18.05 10.07
CA LYS A 31 -9.78 17.65 11.48
C LYS A 31 -10.79 16.58 11.89
N SER A 32 -12.01 16.62 11.35
CA SER A 32 -13.07 15.65 11.63
C SER A 32 -12.74 14.22 11.18
N LEU A 33 -11.83 14.08 10.22
CA LEU A 33 -11.39 12.80 9.65
C LEU A 33 -10.04 12.32 10.19
N LEU A 34 -9.57 12.90 11.30
CA LEU A 34 -8.31 12.51 11.94
C LEU A 34 -8.55 11.69 13.19
N GLU A 35 -7.85 10.58 13.30
CA GLU A 35 -7.83 9.74 14.49
C GLU A 35 -6.42 9.64 15.09
N SER A 36 -6.35 9.62 16.42
CA SER A 36 -5.09 9.34 17.10
C SER A 36 -4.77 7.85 17.05
N THR A 37 -3.57 7.49 16.63
CA THR A 37 -3.13 6.08 16.57
C THR A 37 -2.11 5.79 17.64
N LYS A 38 -2.42 4.86 18.55
CA LYS A 38 -1.46 4.36 19.54
C LYS A 38 -0.39 3.52 18.82
N ARG A 39 0.89 3.80 19.12
CA ARG A 39 2.02 3.05 18.54
C ARG A 39 2.22 1.75 19.27
N LYS A 40 2.09 0.63 18.57
CA LYS A 40 2.31 -0.71 19.13
C LYS A 40 3.76 -1.17 19.04
N ALA A 41 4.63 -0.50 18.28
CA ALA A 41 6.05 -0.82 18.11
C ALA A 41 6.32 -2.32 17.83
N GLY A 42 5.50 -2.94 16.99
CA GLY A 42 5.60 -4.36 16.62
C GLY A 42 5.14 -5.34 17.68
N ARG A 43 4.46 -4.89 18.73
CA ARG A 43 3.96 -5.73 19.82
C ARG A 43 2.53 -6.18 19.57
N ASN A 44 2.20 -7.40 20.01
CA ASN A 44 0.85 -7.96 19.98
C ASN A 44 0.00 -7.47 21.18
N ASN A 45 -1.21 -8.03 21.37
CA ASN A 45 -2.10 -7.73 22.48
C ASN A 45 -1.54 -8.15 23.86
N GLN A 46 -0.60 -9.12 23.90
CA GLN A 46 0.10 -9.56 25.10
C GLN A 46 1.39 -8.76 25.40
N GLY A 47 1.69 -7.72 24.62
CA GLY A 47 2.90 -6.92 24.76
C GLY A 47 4.18 -7.57 24.22
N LYS A 48 4.12 -8.79 23.66
CA LYS A 48 5.27 -9.49 23.07
C LYS A 48 5.58 -8.95 21.67
N ILE A 49 6.87 -8.80 21.35
CA ILE A 49 7.31 -8.39 20.03
C ILE A 49 7.09 -9.52 19.02
N THR A 50 6.15 -9.33 18.10
CA THR A 50 5.86 -10.28 17.01
C THR A 50 6.43 -9.81 15.66
N VAL A 51 6.65 -8.50 15.50
CA VAL A 51 7.31 -7.89 14.34
C VAL A 51 8.47 -7.06 14.84
N ARG A 52 9.70 -7.53 14.60
CA ARG A 52 10.93 -6.86 15.04
C ARG A 52 11.21 -5.59 14.24
N HIS A 53 12.08 -4.75 14.76
CA HIS A 53 12.63 -3.57 14.10
C HIS A 53 11.58 -2.49 13.75
N HIS A 54 10.52 -2.36 14.55
CA HIS A 54 9.53 -1.30 14.45
C HIS A 54 9.52 -0.41 15.69
N GLY A 55 9.25 0.88 15.51
CA GLY A 55 9.07 1.86 16.58
C GLY A 55 9.86 3.14 16.42
N GLY A 56 9.61 4.12 17.29
CA GLY A 56 10.36 5.37 17.37
C GLY A 56 10.24 6.32 16.17
N GLY A 57 9.27 6.16 15.29
CA GLY A 57 9.07 7.05 14.15
C GLY A 57 8.43 8.40 14.53
N HIS A 58 8.29 9.30 13.55
CA HIS A 58 7.61 10.60 13.73
C HIS A 58 6.15 10.42 14.19
N LYS A 59 5.63 11.34 15.03
CA LYS A 59 4.21 11.33 15.44
C LYS A 59 3.31 11.49 14.21
N LYS A 60 2.30 10.62 14.08
CA LYS A 60 1.36 10.60 12.95
C LYS A 60 -0.06 10.54 13.48
N GLN A 61 -0.98 11.18 12.77
CA GLN A 61 -2.42 11.00 12.91
C GLN A 61 -2.91 10.14 11.74
N TYR A 62 -3.87 9.27 11.99
CA TYR A 62 -4.50 8.45 10.96
C TYR A 62 -5.57 9.28 10.26
N ARG A 63 -5.64 9.18 8.92
CA ARG A 63 -6.73 9.73 8.11
C ARG A 63 -7.73 8.61 7.86
N VAL A 64 -8.97 8.85 8.23
CA VAL A 64 -10.06 7.90 7.97
C VAL A 64 -10.36 7.92 6.46
N ILE A 65 -10.06 6.80 5.79
CA ILE A 65 -10.25 6.67 4.34
C ILE A 65 -11.49 5.84 4.07
N ASP A 66 -12.33 6.31 3.17
CA ASP A 66 -13.48 5.56 2.67
C ASP A 66 -13.03 4.49 1.65
N PHE A 67 -12.67 3.32 2.16
CA PHE A 67 -12.36 2.16 1.31
C PHE A 67 -13.61 1.46 0.79
N LYS A 68 -14.77 1.74 1.37
CA LYS A 68 -16.03 1.05 1.02
C LYS A 68 -16.75 1.71 -0.14
N ARG A 69 -16.67 3.04 -0.25
CA ARG A 69 -17.33 3.81 -1.30
C ARG A 69 -18.83 3.51 -1.41
N LEU A 70 -19.55 3.52 -0.27
CA LEU A 70 -20.95 3.12 -0.18
C LEU A 70 -21.96 4.26 -0.43
N LYS A 71 -21.50 5.47 -0.78
CA LYS A 71 -22.38 6.59 -1.13
C LYS A 71 -22.80 6.51 -2.59
N ASP A 72 -23.77 5.61 -2.86
CA ASP A 72 -24.26 5.39 -4.20
C ASP A 72 -25.17 6.53 -4.67
N GLY A 73 -25.01 6.96 -5.93
CA GLY A 73 -25.80 8.01 -6.55
C GLY A 73 -25.54 9.43 -6.06
N ILE A 74 -24.80 9.63 -4.97
CA ILE A 74 -24.50 10.96 -4.44
C ILE A 74 -23.20 11.48 -5.07
N PRO A 75 -23.24 12.59 -5.84
CA PRO A 75 -22.05 13.18 -6.42
C PRO A 75 -21.17 13.82 -5.35
N GLY A 76 -19.87 13.61 -5.45
CA GLY A 76 -18.87 14.22 -4.58
C GLY A 76 -17.87 15.00 -5.41
N ARG A 77 -17.57 16.24 -5.00
CA ARG A 77 -16.55 17.07 -5.65
C ARG A 77 -15.21 16.93 -4.97
N VAL A 78 -14.14 16.75 -5.72
CA VAL A 78 -12.77 16.75 -5.22
C VAL A 78 -12.43 18.15 -4.72
N ALA A 79 -12.21 18.29 -3.41
CA ALA A 79 -11.87 19.54 -2.78
C ALA A 79 -10.36 19.79 -2.74
N THR A 80 -9.59 18.79 -2.29
CA THR A 80 -8.13 18.88 -2.15
C THR A 80 -7.46 17.55 -2.42
N ILE A 81 -6.18 17.59 -2.78
CA ILE A 81 -5.28 16.43 -2.83
C ILE A 81 -4.24 16.62 -1.74
N GLU A 82 -4.05 15.62 -0.88
CA GLU A 82 -3.27 15.73 0.36
C GLU A 82 -2.26 14.60 0.53
N TYR A 83 -1.18 14.91 1.27
CA TYR A 83 -0.20 13.93 1.72
C TYR A 83 -0.72 13.14 2.93
N ASP A 84 -0.60 11.81 2.91
CA ASP A 84 -0.88 10.96 4.07
C ASP A 84 0.41 10.27 4.56
N PRO A 85 0.88 10.53 5.80
CA PRO A 85 2.06 9.90 6.36
C PRO A 85 1.89 8.40 6.69
N ASN A 86 0.67 7.86 6.57
CA ASN A 86 0.37 6.47 6.92
C ASN A 86 0.44 5.52 5.70
N ARG A 87 0.48 6.08 4.50
CA ARG A 87 0.50 5.32 3.24
C ARG A 87 1.43 5.95 2.21
N SER A 88 1.74 5.21 1.16
CA SER A 88 2.55 5.70 0.06
C SER A 88 1.75 6.54 -0.95
N ALA A 89 0.45 6.25 -1.10
CA ALA A 89 -0.45 6.98 -1.99
C ALA A 89 -0.88 8.34 -1.40
N ASN A 90 -1.07 9.34 -2.25
CA ASN A 90 -1.77 10.56 -1.89
C ASN A 90 -3.26 10.26 -1.68
N ILE A 91 -3.95 11.13 -0.95
CA ILE A 91 -5.38 11.04 -0.67
C ILE A 91 -6.09 12.29 -1.21
N ALA A 92 -7.37 12.17 -1.52
CA ALA A 92 -8.20 13.27 -1.96
C ALA A 92 -9.36 13.46 -0.99
N LEU A 93 -9.61 14.70 -0.56
CA LEU A 93 -10.80 15.07 0.20
C LEU A 93 -11.95 15.29 -0.76
N ILE A 94 -13.06 14.62 -0.49
CA ILE A 94 -14.28 14.71 -1.28
C ILE A 94 -15.37 15.38 -0.44
N ASN A 95 -15.95 16.43 -0.97
CA ASN A 95 -17.15 17.05 -0.44
C ASN A 95 -18.36 16.52 -1.21
N TYR A 96 -19.20 15.76 -0.55
CA TYR A 96 -20.44 15.21 -1.12
C TYR A 96 -21.55 16.26 -1.11
N ALA A 97 -22.54 16.11 -2.01
CA ALA A 97 -23.67 17.02 -2.12
C ALA A 97 -24.55 17.06 -0.85
N ASP A 98 -24.51 16.00 -0.04
CA ASP A 98 -25.20 15.90 1.26
C ASP A 98 -24.41 16.55 2.43
N GLY A 99 -23.30 17.25 2.14
CA GLY A 99 -22.48 17.95 3.14
C GLY A 99 -21.44 17.06 3.83
N GLU A 100 -21.47 15.71 3.66
CA GLU A 100 -20.46 14.85 4.26
C GLU A 100 -19.12 14.95 3.53
N LYS A 101 -18.04 14.93 4.30
CA LYS A 101 -16.68 14.90 3.76
C LYS A 101 -16.07 13.52 3.96
N ARG A 102 -15.36 13.00 2.96
CA ARG A 102 -14.61 11.74 3.07
C ARG A 102 -13.28 11.82 2.35
N TYR A 103 -12.28 11.12 2.88
CA TYR A 103 -11.05 10.87 2.13
C TYR A 103 -11.17 9.62 1.27
N ILE A 104 -10.60 9.69 0.07
CA ILE A 104 -10.39 8.53 -0.81
C ILE A 104 -8.90 8.45 -1.19
N LEU A 105 -8.49 7.32 -1.78
CA LEU A 105 -7.18 7.24 -2.44
C LEU A 105 -7.23 8.12 -3.70
N ALA A 106 -6.22 8.96 -3.90
CA ALA A 106 -6.13 9.79 -5.09
C ALA A 106 -5.62 8.94 -6.27
N PRO A 107 -6.45 8.69 -7.31
CA PRO A 107 -5.97 8.07 -8.53
C PRO A 107 -5.12 9.03 -9.35
N LYS A 108 -4.31 8.48 -10.25
CA LYS A 108 -3.52 9.24 -11.21
C LYS A 108 -4.44 10.05 -12.14
N GLY A 109 -4.14 11.32 -12.31
CA GLY A 109 -4.93 12.23 -13.18
C GLY A 109 -6.22 12.74 -12.54
N LEU A 110 -6.40 12.57 -11.22
CA LEU A 110 -7.50 13.21 -10.50
C LEU A 110 -7.18 14.70 -10.29
N GLU A 111 -8.13 15.57 -10.61
CA GLU A 111 -8.00 17.01 -10.47
C GLU A 111 -8.95 17.59 -9.44
N VAL A 112 -8.56 18.72 -8.82
CA VAL A 112 -9.45 19.46 -7.91
C VAL A 112 -10.63 20.02 -8.71
N GLY A 113 -11.83 19.91 -8.14
CA GLY A 113 -13.07 20.30 -8.79
C GLY A 113 -13.77 19.19 -9.58
N GLN A 114 -13.08 18.09 -9.90
CA GLN A 114 -13.68 16.95 -10.58
C GLN A 114 -14.80 16.33 -9.73
N VAL A 115 -15.88 15.94 -10.38
CA VAL A 115 -17.00 15.23 -9.73
C VAL A 115 -16.77 13.73 -9.86
N ILE A 116 -16.94 13.02 -8.74
CA ILE A 116 -16.86 11.56 -8.67
C ILE A 116 -18.19 11.01 -8.12
N VAL A 117 -18.55 9.83 -8.62
CA VAL A 117 -19.78 9.12 -8.23
C VAL A 117 -19.44 7.67 -7.88
N SER A 118 -20.20 7.09 -6.97
CA SER A 118 -20.14 5.66 -6.66
C SER A 118 -21.51 5.04 -6.97
N GLY A 119 -21.54 3.79 -7.38
CA GLY A 119 -22.80 3.06 -7.64
C GLY A 119 -22.75 2.21 -8.89
N SER A 120 -23.85 1.47 -9.17
CA SER A 120 -23.98 0.62 -10.35
C SER A 120 -24.00 1.42 -11.65
N ASP A 121 -24.56 2.62 -11.60
CA ASP A 121 -24.85 3.46 -12.77
C ASP A 121 -23.82 4.57 -12.98
N ALA A 122 -22.72 4.52 -12.21
CA ALA A 122 -21.64 5.49 -12.34
C ALA A 122 -20.88 5.29 -13.66
N ASP A 123 -20.51 6.39 -14.33
CA ASP A 123 -19.69 6.38 -15.55
C ASP A 123 -18.31 5.73 -15.32
N ILE A 124 -17.72 5.19 -16.38
CA ILE A 124 -16.35 4.64 -16.37
C ILE A 124 -15.32 5.78 -16.43
N LYS A 125 -15.31 6.64 -15.41
CA LYS A 125 -14.37 7.75 -15.25
C LYS A 125 -13.42 7.51 -14.09
N VAL A 126 -12.20 8.05 -14.19
CA VAL A 126 -11.19 7.92 -13.12
C VAL A 126 -11.72 8.47 -11.81
N GLY A 127 -11.61 7.69 -10.73
CA GLY A 127 -12.11 8.03 -9.39
C GLY A 127 -13.50 7.51 -9.06
N ASN A 128 -14.30 7.11 -10.05
CA ASN A 128 -15.61 6.50 -9.82
C ASN A 128 -15.47 5.07 -9.30
N ALA A 129 -16.41 4.65 -8.45
CA ALA A 129 -16.41 3.32 -7.84
C ALA A 129 -17.67 2.54 -8.24
N LEU A 130 -17.45 1.35 -8.81
CA LEU A 130 -18.52 0.50 -9.32
C LEU A 130 -18.38 -0.95 -8.83
N PRO A 131 -19.47 -1.74 -8.86
CA PRO A 131 -19.38 -3.19 -8.80
C PRO A 131 -18.55 -3.71 -9.99
N LEU A 132 -17.74 -4.74 -9.78
CA LEU A 132 -16.89 -5.33 -10.82
C LEU A 132 -17.73 -5.87 -12.01
N ALA A 133 -18.98 -6.24 -11.76
CA ALA A 133 -19.92 -6.64 -12.82
C ALA A 133 -20.11 -5.56 -13.88
N ASN A 134 -20.06 -4.28 -13.52
CA ASN A 134 -20.37 -3.16 -14.40
C ASN A 134 -19.12 -2.53 -15.03
N ILE A 135 -17.93 -3.05 -14.70
CA ILE A 135 -16.66 -2.55 -15.23
C ILE A 135 -16.31 -3.31 -16.51
N PRO A 136 -16.06 -2.65 -17.65
CA PRO A 136 -15.66 -3.29 -18.90
C PRO A 136 -14.33 -4.05 -18.79
N MET A 137 -14.14 -5.07 -19.62
CA MET A 137 -12.87 -5.76 -19.78
C MET A 137 -11.79 -4.80 -20.30
N GLY A 138 -10.55 -5.03 -19.91
CA GLY A 138 -9.42 -4.16 -20.26
C GLY A 138 -9.25 -2.95 -19.32
N THR A 139 -10.29 -2.56 -18.57
CA THR A 139 -10.25 -1.39 -17.69
C THR A 139 -9.23 -1.56 -16.56
N THR A 140 -8.49 -0.49 -16.30
CA THR A 140 -7.57 -0.38 -15.16
C THR A 140 -8.34 0.03 -13.91
N ILE A 141 -8.13 -0.69 -12.81
CA ILE A 141 -8.83 -0.50 -11.55
C ILE A 141 -7.89 -0.51 -10.35
N HIS A 142 -8.33 0.08 -9.25
CA HIS A 142 -7.65 0.03 -7.95
C HIS A 142 -8.66 -0.08 -6.81
N ASN A 143 -8.19 -0.11 -5.54
CA ASN A 143 -9.03 -0.20 -4.34
C ASN A 143 -10.07 -1.32 -4.42
N ILE A 144 -9.63 -2.53 -4.75
CA ILE A 144 -10.51 -3.66 -5.07
C ILE A 144 -10.91 -4.39 -3.80
N GLU A 145 -12.20 -4.66 -3.65
CA GLU A 145 -12.73 -5.52 -2.59
C GLU A 145 -12.41 -7.01 -2.84
N MET A 146 -12.24 -7.75 -1.77
CA MET A 146 -12.13 -9.22 -1.80
C MET A 146 -13.41 -9.92 -1.34
N LYS A 147 -14.23 -9.20 -0.58
CA LYS A 147 -15.55 -9.64 -0.09
C LYS A 147 -16.49 -8.44 -0.18
N PRO A 148 -17.72 -8.62 -0.66
CA PRO A 148 -18.68 -7.54 -0.79
C PRO A 148 -18.88 -6.78 0.53
N GLY A 149 -18.91 -5.46 0.47
CA GLY A 149 -19.16 -4.56 1.60
C GLY A 149 -18.03 -4.45 2.64
N LYS A 150 -16.92 -5.20 2.47
CA LYS A 150 -15.77 -5.12 3.40
C LYS A 150 -14.89 -3.91 3.16
N GLY A 151 -14.97 -3.31 2.00
CA GLY A 151 -14.10 -2.24 1.53
C GLY A 151 -12.86 -2.77 0.80
N GLY A 152 -12.24 -1.91 0.01
CA GLY A 152 -11.08 -2.24 -0.81
C GLY A 152 -9.90 -2.74 0.01
N GLN A 153 -9.30 -3.84 -0.41
CA GLN A 153 -8.19 -4.50 0.26
C GLN A 153 -6.96 -4.69 -0.65
N LEU A 154 -7.19 -4.79 -1.96
CA LEU A 154 -6.13 -4.95 -2.96
C LEU A 154 -5.88 -3.64 -3.69
N VAL A 155 -4.67 -3.48 -4.23
CA VAL A 155 -4.28 -2.36 -5.11
C VAL A 155 -4.56 -0.99 -4.47
N ARG A 156 -3.87 -0.70 -3.34
CA ARG A 156 -4.03 0.55 -2.58
C ARG A 156 -2.74 1.34 -2.42
N SER A 157 -1.60 0.75 -2.78
CA SER A 157 -0.30 1.42 -2.68
C SER A 157 -0.08 2.36 -3.86
N ALA A 158 0.80 3.34 -3.70
CA ALA A 158 1.19 4.27 -4.76
C ALA A 158 1.59 3.54 -6.04
N GLY A 159 1.15 4.03 -7.19
CA GLY A 159 1.48 3.50 -8.51
C GLY A 159 0.91 2.11 -8.82
N THR A 160 0.15 1.49 -7.93
CA THR A 160 -0.41 0.16 -8.19
C THR A 160 -1.68 0.21 -9.02
N SER A 161 -1.86 -0.79 -9.87
CA SER A 161 -3.06 -0.99 -10.69
C SER A 161 -3.34 -2.48 -10.86
N ALA A 162 -4.58 -2.80 -11.21
CA ALA A 162 -4.99 -4.11 -11.67
C ALA A 162 -5.85 -3.95 -12.93
N GLN A 163 -5.97 -5.00 -13.71
CA GLN A 163 -6.74 -4.99 -14.94
C GLN A 163 -7.84 -6.05 -14.90
N VAL A 164 -9.03 -5.69 -15.31
CA VAL A 164 -10.14 -6.62 -15.54
C VAL A 164 -9.87 -7.36 -16.84
N LEU A 165 -9.76 -8.70 -16.79
CA LEU A 165 -9.49 -9.52 -17.97
C LEU A 165 -10.75 -10.12 -18.58
N GLY A 166 -11.74 -10.47 -17.74
CA GLY A 166 -12.94 -11.15 -18.22
C GLY A 166 -13.90 -11.47 -17.07
N ARG A 167 -14.99 -12.15 -17.39
CA ARG A 167 -16.00 -12.60 -16.45
C ARG A 167 -16.24 -14.10 -16.63
N GLU A 168 -16.50 -14.77 -15.52
CA GLU A 168 -16.80 -16.20 -15.48
C GLU A 168 -17.89 -16.45 -14.44
N GLY A 169 -19.13 -16.62 -14.89
CA GLY A 169 -20.29 -16.76 -14.02
C GLY A 169 -20.40 -15.61 -13.01
N LYS A 170 -20.38 -15.95 -11.73
CA LYS A 170 -20.45 -14.96 -10.62
C LYS A 170 -19.11 -14.30 -10.28
N TYR A 171 -18.05 -14.58 -11.02
CA TYR A 171 -16.72 -14.03 -10.77
C TYR A 171 -16.23 -13.15 -11.92
N VAL A 172 -15.37 -12.22 -11.57
CA VAL A 172 -14.59 -11.42 -12.51
C VAL A 172 -13.12 -11.83 -12.38
N ILE A 173 -12.47 -12.01 -13.51
CA ILE A 173 -11.05 -12.36 -13.62
C ILE A 173 -10.23 -11.07 -13.58
N VAL A 174 -9.37 -10.93 -12.57
CA VAL A 174 -8.55 -9.73 -12.38
C VAL A 174 -7.07 -10.10 -12.37
N ARG A 175 -6.27 -9.40 -13.18
CA ARG A 175 -4.81 -9.46 -13.18
C ARG A 175 -4.25 -8.37 -12.27
N LEU A 176 -3.56 -8.78 -11.23
CA LEU A 176 -2.86 -7.87 -10.31
C LEU A 176 -1.50 -7.45 -10.88
N GLN A 177 -0.94 -6.35 -10.36
CA GLN A 177 0.39 -5.85 -10.75
C GLN A 177 1.50 -6.91 -10.56
N SER A 178 1.37 -7.80 -9.58
CA SER A 178 2.30 -8.93 -9.37
C SER A 178 2.27 -10.01 -10.46
N GLY A 179 1.38 -9.89 -11.45
CA GLY A 179 1.12 -10.91 -12.48
C GLY A 179 0.20 -12.04 -12.02
N GLU A 180 -0.25 -12.06 -10.76
CA GLU A 180 -1.25 -13.01 -10.28
C GLU A 180 -2.60 -12.72 -10.95
N VAL A 181 -3.22 -13.78 -11.49
CA VAL A 181 -4.57 -13.74 -12.05
C VAL A 181 -5.51 -14.48 -11.10
N ARG A 182 -6.56 -13.82 -10.67
CA ARG A 182 -7.48 -14.37 -9.68
C ARG A 182 -8.93 -14.02 -9.93
N LEU A 183 -9.80 -14.85 -9.36
CA LEU A 183 -11.26 -14.68 -9.33
C LEU A 183 -11.66 -13.78 -8.17
N ILE A 184 -12.51 -12.80 -8.43
CA ILE A 184 -13.15 -11.94 -7.44
C ILE A 184 -14.65 -11.92 -7.72
N LEU A 185 -15.49 -11.94 -6.68
CA LEU A 185 -16.93 -11.89 -6.88
C LEU A 185 -17.35 -10.63 -7.65
N ALA A 186 -18.26 -10.78 -8.59
CA ALA A 186 -18.74 -9.69 -9.45
C ALA A 186 -19.45 -8.57 -8.67
N THR A 187 -20.00 -8.88 -7.48
CA THR A 187 -20.62 -7.93 -6.56
C THR A 187 -19.61 -7.11 -5.75
N CYS A 188 -18.31 -7.50 -5.72
CA CYS A 188 -17.26 -6.70 -5.11
C CYS A 188 -17.07 -5.39 -5.87
N ARG A 189 -16.73 -4.33 -5.15
CA ARG A 189 -16.47 -2.99 -5.73
C ARG A 189 -15.02 -2.78 -6.05
N ALA A 190 -14.77 -1.92 -7.02
CA ALA A 190 -13.46 -1.39 -7.35
C ALA A 190 -13.59 0.07 -7.81
N THR A 191 -12.48 0.81 -7.74
CA THR A 191 -12.40 2.18 -8.24
C THR A 191 -11.65 2.21 -9.57
N ILE A 192 -12.14 2.99 -10.53
CA ILE A 192 -11.56 3.11 -11.86
C ILE A 192 -10.26 3.92 -11.80
N GLY A 193 -9.26 3.48 -12.53
CA GLY A 193 -7.95 4.12 -12.67
C GLY A 193 -6.84 3.45 -11.88
N GLN A 194 -5.63 4.00 -11.96
CA GLN A 194 -4.42 3.64 -11.24
C GLN A 194 -4.25 4.52 -10.02
N VAL A 195 -3.68 4.01 -8.93
CA VAL A 195 -3.33 4.84 -7.75
C VAL A 195 -2.22 5.82 -8.14
N GLY A 196 -2.35 7.09 -7.75
CA GLY A 196 -1.36 8.14 -7.98
C GLY A 196 -0.05 7.93 -7.24
N ASN A 197 0.85 8.95 -7.31
CA ASN A 197 2.19 8.93 -6.70
C ASN A 197 3.07 7.76 -7.18
N GLU A 198 3.04 7.43 -8.45
CA GLU A 198 3.70 6.26 -9.04
C GLU A 198 5.22 6.23 -8.84
N GLN A 199 5.87 7.40 -8.74
CA GLN A 199 7.31 7.51 -8.54
C GLN A 199 7.76 7.35 -7.08
N HIS A 200 6.85 7.04 -6.16
CA HIS A 200 7.17 6.89 -4.74
C HIS A 200 8.26 5.84 -4.47
N GLU A 201 8.30 4.76 -5.23
CA GLU A 201 9.30 3.70 -5.08
C GLU A 201 10.72 4.12 -5.50
N LEU A 202 10.84 5.15 -6.36
CA LEU A 202 12.12 5.68 -6.83
C LEU A 202 12.79 6.63 -5.82
N ILE A 203 12.11 6.94 -4.70
CA ILE A 203 12.62 7.83 -3.67
C ILE A 203 13.72 7.12 -2.87
N ASN A 204 14.93 7.67 -2.91
CA ASN A 204 16.05 7.21 -2.09
C ASN A 204 16.08 7.93 -0.74
N ILE A 205 15.99 7.17 0.34
CA ILE A 205 16.00 7.69 1.72
C ILE A 205 17.31 8.39 2.06
N GLY A 206 18.45 7.89 1.57
CA GLY A 206 19.78 8.49 1.64
C GLY A 206 20.49 8.37 2.99
N LYS A 207 19.78 8.37 4.13
CA LYS A 207 20.39 8.28 5.47
C LYS A 207 19.58 7.44 6.45
N ALA A 208 20.30 6.82 7.39
CA ALA A 208 19.70 5.99 8.45
C ALA A 208 18.71 6.76 9.33
N GLY A 209 18.98 8.04 9.65
CA GLY A 209 18.07 8.88 10.42
C GLY A 209 16.70 9.03 9.79
N ARG A 210 16.62 9.14 8.45
CA ARG A 210 15.32 9.20 7.75
C ARG A 210 14.55 7.89 7.86
N SER A 211 15.24 6.74 7.83
CA SER A 211 14.63 5.43 8.12
C SER A 211 14.09 5.37 9.56
N ARG A 212 14.81 5.97 10.53
CA ARG A 212 14.35 6.07 11.92
C ARG A 212 13.07 6.91 12.03
N TRP A 213 12.97 8.03 11.30
CA TRP A 213 11.74 8.85 11.25
C TRP A 213 10.53 8.09 10.70
N LEU A 214 10.77 7.16 9.78
CA LEU A 214 9.71 6.27 9.25
C LEU A 214 9.31 5.14 10.21
N GLY A 215 9.98 5.04 11.37
CA GLY A 215 9.70 4.02 12.38
C GLY A 215 10.45 2.71 12.19
N LYS A 216 11.43 2.65 11.29
CA LYS A 216 12.31 1.50 11.10
C LYS A 216 13.47 1.56 12.08
N ARG A 217 13.60 0.58 12.97
CA ARG A 217 14.73 0.43 13.89
C ARG A 217 15.91 -0.26 13.20
N PRO A 218 17.14 -0.08 13.68
CA PRO A 218 18.32 -0.78 13.17
C PRO A 218 18.15 -2.29 13.22
N THR A 219 18.72 -2.98 12.23
CA THR A 219 18.76 -4.44 12.15
C THR A 219 20.22 -4.89 12.24
N VAL A 220 20.51 -5.78 13.18
CA VAL A 220 21.83 -6.41 13.34
C VAL A 220 21.87 -7.66 12.45
N ARG A 221 22.99 -7.85 11.73
CA ARG A 221 23.23 -9.04 10.91
C ARG A 221 23.45 -10.26 11.80
N GLY A 222 22.95 -11.43 11.41
CA GLY A 222 23.16 -12.67 12.14
C GLY A 222 24.64 -13.08 12.26
N SER A 223 25.47 -12.74 11.28
CA SER A 223 26.91 -13.06 11.26
C SER A 223 27.76 -12.31 12.32
N VAL A 224 27.21 -11.28 12.97
CA VAL A 224 27.89 -10.54 14.06
C VAL A 224 27.30 -10.89 15.44
N MET A 225 26.47 -11.88 15.51
CA MET A 225 25.89 -12.42 16.76
C MET A 225 26.67 -13.65 17.22
N ASN A 226 26.40 -14.09 18.46
CA ASN A 226 26.92 -15.33 18.99
C ASN A 226 26.24 -16.57 18.36
N PRO A 227 26.87 -17.75 18.41
CA PRO A 227 26.30 -18.98 17.84
C PRO A 227 24.93 -19.38 18.45
N ASN A 228 24.67 -19.05 19.70
CA ASN A 228 23.41 -19.28 20.38
C ASN A 228 22.29 -18.32 19.95
N ASP A 229 22.61 -17.14 19.42
CA ASP A 229 21.64 -16.11 19.03
C ASP A 229 21.17 -16.23 17.58
N HIS A 230 22.05 -16.74 16.71
CA HIS A 230 21.74 -16.85 15.28
C HIS A 230 22.51 -18.00 14.62
N PRO A 231 21.88 -18.77 13.68
CA PRO A 231 22.56 -19.82 12.92
C PRO A 231 23.80 -19.39 12.12
N HIS A 232 23.98 -18.08 11.88
CA HIS A 232 25.16 -17.50 11.23
C HIS A 232 26.16 -16.92 12.22
N GLY A 233 25.91 -17.06 13.52
CA GLY A 233 26.77 -16.49 14.58
C GLY A 233 28.06 -17.28 14.77
N GLY A 234 29.02 -16.60 15.41
CA GLY A 234 30.35 -17.17 15.73
C GLY A 234 31.41 -16.92 14.66
N GLY A 235 32.64 -17.35 14.97
CA GLY A 235 33.82 -17.17 14.14
C GLY A 235 34.62 -15.91 14.46
N GLU A 236 35.81 -15.82 13.89
CA GLU A 236 36.75 -14.69 14.03
C GLU A 236 36.54 -13.67 12.91
N GLY A 237 36.57 -12.38 13.26
CA GLY A 237 36.50 -11.27 12.33
C GLY A 237 35.20 -11.28 11.48
N ARG A 238 35.33 -11.08 10.17
CA ARG A 238 34.21 -11.11 9.23
C ARG A 238 33.94 -12.53 8.72
N SER A 239 33.20 -13.31 9.50
CA SER A 239 32.86 -14.68 9.15
C SER A 239 31.83 -14.76 8.00
N PRO A 240 31.97 -15.73 7.10
CA PRO A 240 30.94 -16.03 6.08
C PRO A 240 29.73 -16.71 6.72
N ILE A 241 28.65 -16.87 5.95
CA ILE A 241 27.44 -17.55 6.40
C ILE A 241 27.71 -19.04 6.71
N GLY A 242 28.67 -19.66 6.03
CA GLY A 242 29.12 -21.05 6.26
C GLY A 242 28.05 -22.13 6.01
N ARG A 243 26.95 -21.80 5.30
CA ARG A 243 25.82 -22.69 5.05
C ARG A 243 25.42 -22.65 3.57
N LYS A 244 24.78 -23.70 3.10
CA LYS A 244 24.28 -23.84 1.71
C LYS A 244 23.36 -22.68 1.30
N SER A 245 22.59 -22.13 2.24
CA SER A 245 21.71 -20.97 2.03
C SER A 245 21.60 -20.14 3.29
N PRO A 246 21.32 -18.82 3.19
CA PRO A 246 21.06 -17.98 4.35
C PRO A 246 19.88 -18.50 5.17
N MET A 247 19.99 -18.41 6.49
CA MET A 247 18.99 -18.85 7.45
C MET A 247 18.36 -17.66 8.19
N THR A 248 17.13 -17.85 8.64
CA THR A 248 16.48 -16.96 9.62
C THR A 248 17.00 -17.26 11.02
N PRO A 249 16.77 -16.40 12.04
CA PRO A 249 17.13 -16.69 13.44
C PRO A 249 16.53 -18.00 13.97
N TRP A 250 15.45 -18.48 13.37
CA TRP A 250 14.78 -19.75 13.73
C TRP A 250 15.21 -20.94 12.87
N GLY A 251 16.31 -20.85 12.14
CA GLY A 251 16.88 -21.94 11.36
C GLY A 251 16.16 -22.27 10.05
N LYS A 252 15.21 -21.47 9.61
CA LYS A 252 14.53 -21.65 8.33
C LYS A 252 15.29 -20.95 7.21
N PRO A 253 15.32 -21.50 5.95
CA PRO A 253 15.89 -20.80 4.81
C PRO A 253 15.28 -19.40 4.64
N ALA A 254 16.14 -18.37 4.50
CA ALA A 254 15.70 -16.99 4.37
C ALA A 254 15.28 -16.62 2.94
N LEU A 255 15.85 -17.26 1.93
CA LEU A 255 15.61 -16.99 0.51
C LEU A 255 14.98 -18.21 -0.18
N GLY A 256 14.07 -17.96 -1.10
CA GLY A 256 13.47 -19.00 -1.95
C GLY A 256 12.47 -19.93 -1.27
N TYR A 257 12.28 -19.85 0.04
CA TYR A 257 11.35 -20.70 0.78
C TYR A 257 9.90 -20.28 0.54
N LYS A 258 9.07 -21.21 0.06
CA LYS A 258 7.65 -20.99 -0.17
C LYS A 258 6.88 -21.06 1.16
N THR A 259 6.48 -19.91 1.71
CA THR A 259 5.78 -19.82 3.00
C THR A 259 4.25 -20.02 2.90
N ARG A 260 3.66 -19.87 1.71
CA ARG A 260 2.23 -20.11 1.51
C ARG A 260 1.91 -21.59 1.71
N LYS A 261 0.96 -21.88 2.60
CA LYS A 261 0.48 -23.25 2.86
C LYS A 261 -0.17 -23.83 1.59
N LYS A 262 0.16 -25.09 1.20
CA LYS A 262 -0.41 -25.76 0.02
C LYS A 262 -1.94 -25.81 0.06
N LYS A 263 -2.52 -26.12 1.22
CA LYS A 263 -3.98 -26.19 1.45
C LYS A 263 -4.59 -24.87 1.91
N ASN A 264 -4.15 -23.74 1.35
CA ASN A 264 -4.76 -22.43 1.69
C ASN A 264 -6.14 -22.31 1.00
N LYS A 265 -7.19 -22.01 1.78
CA LYS A 265 -8.58 -21.91 1.29
C LYS A 265 -8.74 -20.90 0.14
N SER A 266 -7.92 -19.84 0.10
CA SER A 266 -7.97 -18.86 -0.99
C SER A 266 -7.26 -19.32 -2.29
N SER A 267 -6.62 -20.49 -2.30
CA SER A 267 -5.94 -20.99 -3.51
C SER A 267 -6.92 -21.31 -4.65
N LYS A 268 -8.17 -21.68 -4.33
CA LYS A 268 -9.21 -21.93 -5.33
C LYS A 268 -9.61 -20.70 -6.17
N PHE A 269 -9.28 -19.50 -5.69
CA PHE A 269 -9.54 -18.24 -6.42
C PHE A 269 -8.34 -17.76 -7.23
N ILE A 270 -7.23 -18.49 -7.29
CA ILE A 270 -6.04 -18.13 -8.05
C ILE A 270 -5.99 -19.01 -9.29
N ILE A 271 -6.20 -18.40 -10.47
CA ILE A 271 -6.10 -19.07 -11.76
C ILE A 271 -4.62 -19.24 -12.12
N ARG A 272 -3.84 -18.17 -12.01
CA ARG A 272 -2.41 -18.18 -12.28
C ARG A 272 -1.66 -17.44 -11.16
N GLY A 273 -0.70 -18.12 -10.55
CA GLY A 273 0.17 -17.52 -9.54
C GLY A 273 1.11 -16.46 -10.11
N ARG A 274 1.81 -15.75 -9.23
CA ARG A 274 2.84 -14.78 -9.61
C ARG A 274 3.91 -15.47 -10.46
N LYS A 275 4.39 -14.81 -11.51
CA LYS A 275 5.60 -15.25 -12.21
C LYS A 275 6.76 -15.25 -11.21
N LYS A 276 7.60 -16.27 -11.29
CA LYS A 276 8.87 -16.31 -10.56
C LYS A 276 9.85 -15.32 -11.16
#